data_fcad060a1c61fbe95f513b9c4288c995
#
_entry.id   fcad060a1c61fbe95f513b9c4288c995
#
_cell.length_a   1.000
_cell.length_b   1.000
_cell.length_c   1.000
_cell.angle_alpha   90.00
_cell.angle_beta   90.00
_cell.angle_gamma   90.00
#
_symmetry.space_group_name_H-M   'P 1'
#
loop_
_entity.id
_entity.type
_entity.pdbx_description
1 polymer ?
#
loop_
_entity_poly.entity_id
_entity_poly.type
_entity_poly.pdbx_seq_one_letter_code
_entity_poly.pdbx_strand_id
1 'polypeptide(L)' 'MSLSANISTTSAARIMKRLCKHWSHKLQVSYDDEQGRVLFDPAVLTMQVLPQSLQATLSHAD' A
#
# COMPACT_ATOMS: atom_id res chain seq x y z
N MET A 1 -1.13 17.02 -1.84
CA MET A 1 -0.13 16.67 -0.82
C MET A 1 0.10 15.17 -0.80
N SER A 2 1.34 14.73 -0.72
CA SER A 2 1.64 13.31 -0.69
C SER A 2 2.69 13.01 0.36
N LEU A 3 2.60 11.83 0.94
CA LEU A 3 3.56 11.33 1.90
C LEU A 3 4.05 9.98 1.42
N SER A 4 5.32 9.73 1.58
CA SER A 4 5.87 8.43 1.20
C SER A 4 6.75 7.89 2.31
N ALA A 5 6.78 6.58 2.40
CA ALA A 5 7.59 5.87 3.36
C ALA A 5 8.19 4.64 2.68
N ASN A 6 9.35 4.23 3.16
CA ASN A 6 10.03 3.07 2.63
C ASN A 6 10.41 2.18 3.80
N ILE A 7 9.92 0.94 3.79
CA ILE A 7 10.16 -0.01 4.87
C ILE A 7 11.13 -1.07 4.39
N SER A 8 12.29 -1.15 5.02
CA SER A 8 13.27 -2.19 4.69
C SER A 8 12.75 -3.55 5.12
N THR A 9 12.55 -4.44 4.17
CA THR A 9 12.07 -5.78 4.47
C THR A 9 12.25 -6.68 3.25
N THR A 10 12.56 -7.93 3.49
CA THR A 10 12.57 -8.95 2.43
C THR A 10 11.21 -9.61 2.27
N SER A 11 10.24 -9.23 3.09
CA SER A 11 8.90 -9.79 3.08
C SER A 11 7.85 -8.76 2.62
N ALA A 12 8.24 -7.88 1.71
CA ALA A 12 7.38 -6.76 1.30
C ALA A 12 6.02 -7.24 0.77
N ALA A 13 6.02 -8.27 -0.09
CA ALA A 13 4.77 -8.79 -0.64
C ALA A 13 3.84 -9.33 0.44
N ARG A 14 4.40 -10.04 1.40
CA ARG A 14 3.63 -10.61 2.51
C ARG A 14 3.00 -9.50 3.35
N ILE A 15 3.79 -8.50 3.68
CA ILE A 15 3.31 -7.38 4.50
C ILE A 15 2.21 -6.63 3.76
N MET A 16 2.45 -6.31 2.50
CA MET A 16 1.47 -5.59 1.69
C MET A 16 0.16 -6.36 1.59
N LYS A 17 0.22 -7.65 1.29
CA LYS A 17 -0.98 -8.46 1.15
C LYS A 17 -1.76 -8.56 2.45
N ARG A 18 -1.04 -8.64 3.58
CA ARG A 18 -1.68 -8.69 4.89
C ARG A 18 -2.43 -7.39 5.18
N LEU A 19 -1.81 -6.26 4.90
CA LEU A 19 -2.43 -4.95 5.10
C LEU A 19 -3.64 -4.77 4.18
N CYS A 20 -3.49 -5.12 2.91
CA CYS A 20 -4.58 -4.99 1.95
C CYS A 20 -5.76 -5.87 2.34
N LYS A 21 -5.50 -7.08 2.78
CA LYS A 21 -6.55 -7.99 3.21
C LYS A 21 -7.28 -7.45 4.44
N HIS A 22 -6.54 -6.87 5.36
CA HIS A 22 -7.13 -6.28 6.55
C HIS A 22 -8.08 -5.13 6.20
N TRP A 23 -7.62 -4.23 5.32
CA TRP A 23 -8.42 -3.07 4.93
C TRP A 23 -9.56 -3.42 3.98
N SER A 24 -9.49 -4.54 3.28
CA SER A 24 -10.52 -4.92 2.31
C SER A 24 -11.88 -5.13 2.95
N HIS A 25 -11.93 -5.29 4.26
CA HIS A 25 -13.19 -5.42 4.99
C HIS A 25 -13.95 -4.11 5.12
N LYS A 26 -13.27 -2.98 4.99
CA LYS A 26 -13.88 -1.66 5.19
C LYS A 26 -13.66 -0.71 4.04
N LEU A 27 -12.67 -0.96 3.21
CA LEU A 27 -12.25 -0.04 2.16
C LEU A 27 -12.15 -0.78 0.83
N GLN A 28 -12.15 -0.02 -0.25
CA GLN A 28 -11.87 -0.60 -1.55
C GLN A 28 -10.39 -0.82 -1.69
N VAL A 29 -10.01 -2.07 -1.91
CA VAL A 29 -8.61 -2.47 -2.00
C VAL A 29 -8.41 -3.28 -3.27
N SER A 30 -7.34 -2.98 -3.97
CA SER A 30 -6.92 -3.73 -5.15
C SER A 30 -5.44 -4.02 -5.01
N TYR A 31 -5.03 -5.26 -5.20
CA TYR A 31 -3.61 -5.60 -5.08
C TYR A 31 -3.26 -6.86 -5.85
N ASP A 32 -1.97 -6.98 -6.19
CA ASP A 32 -1.40 -8.17 -6.80
C ASP A 32 -0.07 -8.50 -6.11
N ASP A 33 0.79 -9.28 -6.76
CA ASP A 33 2.05 -9.68 -6.14
C ASP A 33 3.10 -8.56 -6.09
N GLU A 34 2.89 -7.48 -6.82
CA GLU A 34 3.90 -6.42 -6.96
C GLU A 34 3.44 -5.09 -6.39
N GLN A 35 2.15 -4.85 -6.32
CA GLN A 35 1.64 -3.56 -5.87
C GLN A 35 0.27 -3.70 -5.25
N GLY A 36 -0.09 -2.71 -4.43
CA GLY A 36 -1.38 -2.64 -3.80
C GLY A 36 -1.89 -1.22 -3.75
N ARG A 37 -3.20 -1.07 -3.75
CA ARG A 37 -3.83 0.23 -3.72
C ARG A 37 -5.05 0.18 -2.80
N VAL A 38 -5.10 1.15 -1.90
CA VAL A 38 -6.19 1.25 -0.92
C VAL A 38 -6.82 2.63 -1.03
N LEU A 39 -8.12 2.66 -1.18
CA LEU A 39 -8.87 3.92 -1.27
C LEU A 39 -9.37 4.32 0.10
N PHE A 40 -8.82 5.40 0.63
CA PHE A 40 -9.25 6.00 1.90
C PHE A 40 -10.17 7.19 1.69
N ASP A 41 -10.53 7.49 0.49
CA ASP A 41 -11.38 8.59 0.04
C ASP A 41 -11.42 9.79 1.02
N PRO A 42 -10.81 10.94 0.65
CA PRO A 42 -10.23 11.26 -0.67
C PRO A 42 -8.78 10.84 -0.86
N ALA A 43 -8.16 10.24 0.14
CA ALA A 43 -6.77 9.81 0.04
C ALA A 43 -6.65 8.45 -0.63
N VAL A 44 -5.52 8.22 -1.26
CA VAL A 44 -5.19 6.93 -1.89
C VAL A 44 -3.83 6.49 -1.40
N LEU A 45 -3.77 5.28 -0.87
CA LEU A 45 -2.51 4.66 -0.48
C LEU A 45 -2.08 3.69 -1.57
N THR A 46 -0.89 3.89 -2.11
CA THR A 46 -0.29 3.01 -3.09
C THR A 46 0.94 2.36 -2.48
N MET A 47 1.02 1.04 -2.57
CA MET A 47 2.17 0.30 -2.07
C MET A 47 2.83 -0.44 -3.22
N GLN A 48 4.16 -0.46 -3.21
CA GLN A 48 4.92 -1.15 -4.23
C GLN A 48 5.94 -2.07 -3.58
N VAL A 49 5.94 -3.33 -4.03
CA VAL A 49 6.87 -4.34 -3.54
C VAL A 49 8.19 -4.20 -4.27
N LEU A 50 9.27 -4.03 -3.52
CA LEU A 50 10.63 -3.98 -4.04
C LEU A 50 11.42 -5.17 -3.47
N PRO A 51 12.55 -5.51 -4.09
CA PRO A 51 13.30 -6.70 -3.64
C PRO A 51 13.70 -6.69 -2.17
N GLN A 52 13.96 -5.52 -1.60
CA GLN A 52 14.42 -5.42 -0.22
C GLN A 52 13.65 -4.38 0.56
N SER A 53 12.51 -3.93 0.06
CA SER A 53 11.73 -2.92 0.76
C SER A 53 10.29 -2.90 0.28
N LEU A 54 9.45 -2.25 1.07
CA LEU A 54 8.07 -1.94 0.69
C LEU A 54 7.94 -0.43 0.65
N GLN A 55 7.58 0.09 -0.50
CA GLN A 55 7.38 1.53 -0.65
C GLN A 55 5.89 1.84 -0.56
N ALA A 56 5.55 2.76 0.32
CA ALA A 56 4.17 3.21 0.50
C ALA A 56 4.07 4.70 0.21
N THR A 57 3.07 5.08 -0.56
CA THR A 57 2.85 6.48 -0.90
C THR A 57 1.38 6.81 -0.65
N LEU A 58 1.15 7.79 0.19
CA LEU A 58 -0.20 8.28 0.48
C LEU A 58 -0.39 9.59 -0.26
N SER A 59 -1.34 9.61 -1.19
CA SER A 59 -1.69 10.80 -1.95
C SER A 59 -3.04 11.30 -1.48
N HIS A 60 -3.13 12.60 -1.24
CA HIS A 60 -4.38 13.23 -0.84
C HIS A 60 -4.78 14.24 -1.88
N ALA A 61 -5.96 14.08 -2.45
CA ALA A 61 -6.49 15.01 -3.43
C ALA A 61 -7.22 16.15 -2.70
N ASP A 62 -6.83 17.35 -2.99
CA ASP A 62 -7.51 18.52 -2.42
C ASP A 62 -8.69 18.91 -3.27
#